data_1a33336f95fd5a636df0961b3f969e48
#
_entry.id   1a33336f95fd5a636df0961b3f969e48
#
_cell.length_a   1.000
_cell.length_b   1.000
_cell.length_c   1.000
_cell.angle_alpha   90.00
_cell.angle_beta   90.00
_cell.angle_gamma   90.00
#
_symmetry.space_group_name_H-M   'P 1'
#
loop_
_entity.id
_entity.type
_entity.pdbx_description
1 polymer ?
#
loop_
_entity_poly.entity_id
_entity_poly.type
_entity_poly.pdbx_seq_one_letter_code
_entity_poly.pdbx_strand_id
1 'polypeptide(L)'
;MEQFVKRSASVLASDRFFFPPSLKTIPVDGQVIFLSPATGNWLVVESEDLPLLEKLVAGDTIGVVLASLGSGVLPRLKALLAQVAVRQFAFTNAPPVPKHDGSVKGAYFYLTNACNLHCSHCYMFSGKAEAQELSADEWI
;
A
#
# COMPACT_ATOMS: atom_id res chain seq x y z
N MET A 1 -11.91 10.15 -13.46
CA MET A 1 -10.45 10.29 -13.56
C MET A 1 -9.97 11.73 -13.68
N GLU A 2 -10.71 12.61 -14.36
CA GLU A 2 -10.30 14.04 -14.57
C GLU A 2 -10.30 14.93 -13.32
N GLN A 3 -11.10 14.63 -12.30
CA GLN A 3 -11.14 15.47 -11.08
C GLN A 3 -9.94 15.27 -10.15
N PHE A 4 -9.24 14.15 -10.25
CA PHE A 4 -8.11 13.82 -9.38
C PHE A 4 -6.80 14.51 -9.82
N VAL A 5 -6.59 14.64 -11.13
CA VAL A 5 -5.36 15.21 -11.70
C VAL A 5 -5.27 16.72 -11.52
N LYS A 6 -6.41 17.42 -11.44
CA LYS A 6 -6.43 18.90 -11.29
C LYS A 6 -6.18 19.42 -9.88
N ARG A 7 -6.23 18.59 -8.83
CA ARG A 7 -6.01 19.01 -7.44
C ARG A 7 -4.62 18.70 -6.87
N SER A 8 -3.74 18.04 -7.60
CA SER A 8 -2.39 17.74 -7.12
C SER A 8 -1.46 18.98 -7.04
N ALA A 9 -1.93 20.16 -7.42
CA ALA A 9 -1.09 21.36 -7.49
C ALA A 9 -0.99 22.17 -6.18
N SER A 10 -1.87 21.96 -5.20
CA SER A 10 -1.77 22.68 -3.93
C SER A 10 -2.43 21.92 -2.77
N VAL A 11 -1.64 21.10 -2.10
CA VAL A 11 -2.03 20.59 -0.78
C VAL A 11 -1.97 21.74 0.22
N LEU A 12 -3.08 22.06 0.86
CA LEU A 12 -3.18 23.14 1.84
C LEU A 12 -2.78 22.66 3.25
N ALA A 13 -2.27 23.55 4.08
CA ALA A 13 -1.93 23.24 5.46
C ALA A 13 -3.12 22.71 6.28
N SER A 14 -4.35 23.09 5.90
CA SER A 14 -5.61 22.66 6.51
C SER A 14 -6.09 21.29 6.02
N ASP A 15 -5.50 20.72 4.97
CA ASP A 15 -5.96 19.47 4.41
C ASP A 15 -5.75 18.32 5.39
N ARG A 16 -6.78 17.49 5.48
CA ARG A 16 -6.80 16.25 6.23
C ARG A 16 -7.04 15.09 5.27
N PHE A 17 -6.38 13.99 5.52
CA PHE A 17 -6.53 12.77 4.72
C PHE A 17 -7.39 11.75 5.45
N PHE A 18 -8.30 11.12 4.71
CA PHE A 18 -9.12 10.03 5.18
C PHE A 18 -8.56 8.71 4.63
N PHE A 19 -8.05 7.92 5.54
CA PHE A 19 -7.48 6.61 5.23
C PHE A 19 -8.54 5.50 5.35
N PRO A 20 -8.32 4.33 4.71
CA PRO A 20 -9.19 3.18 4.89
C PRO A 20 -9.19 2.72 6.35
N PRO A 21 -10.32 2.19 6.84
CA PRO A 21 -10.35 1.56 8.15
C PRO A 21 -9.51 0.27 8.16
N SER A 22 -9.04 -0.11 9.35
CA SER A 22 -8.41 -1.44 9.58
C SER A 22 -7.17 -1.70 8.74
N LEU A 23 -6.27 -0.72 8.64
CA LEU A 23 -4.98 -0.90 7.98
C LEU A 23 -4.19 -2.04 8.62
N LYS A 24 -3.58 -2.87 7.79
CA LYS A 24 -2.60 -3.88 8.19
C LYS A 24 -1.21 -3.38 7.83
N THR A 25 -0.24 -3.69 8.67
CA THR A 25 1.16 -3.32 8.47
C THR A 25 2.04 -4.56 8.41
N ILE A 26 2.95 -4.59 7.45
CA ILE A 26 3.91 -5.69 7.26
C ILE A 26 5.29 -5.06 7.14
N PRO A 27 6.17 -5.21 8.15
CA PRO A 27 7.55 -4.73 8.07
C PRO A 27 8.37 -5.62 7.13
N VAL A 28 9.16 -5.00 6.25
CA VAL A 28 10.07 -5.69 5.31
C VAL A 28 11.32 -4.84 5.11
N ASP A 29 12.45 -5.32 5.52
CA ASP A 29 13.80 -4.80 5.20
C ASP A 29 13.93 -3.26 5.18
N GLY A 30 13.59 -2.61 6.29
CA GLY A 30 13.70 -1.14 6.42
C GLY A 30 12.52 -0.36 5.84
N GLN A 31 11.51 -1.04 5.33
CA GLN A 31 10.25 -0.49 4.83
C GLN A 31 9.07 -1.06 5.61
N VAL A 32 7.92 -0.44 5.48
CA VAL A 32 6.65 -0.97 5.98
C VAL A 32 5.61 -0.91 4.88
N ILE A 33 4.99 -2.05 4.61
CA ILE A 33 3.84 -2.14 3.70
C ILE A 33 2.58 -1.89 4.51
N PHE A 34 1.80 -0.89 4.10
CA PHE A 34 0.45 -0.66 4.58
C PHE A 34 -0.53 -1.25 3.58
N LEU A 35 -1.39 -2.14 4.05
CA LEU A 35 -2.41 -2.80 3.25
C LEU A 35 -3.79 -2.42 3.77
N SER A 36 -4.69 -2.07 2.86
CA SER A 36 -6.11 -1.91 3.14
C SER A 36 -6.89 -3.12 2.66
N PRO A 37 -7.35 -4.02 3.55
CA PRO A 37 -8.20 -5.14 3.13
C PRO A 37 -9.51 -4.69 2.47
N ALA A 38 -10.07 -3.55 2.89
CA ALA A 38 -11.33 -3.03 2.38
C ALA A 38 -11.23 -2.58 0.92
N THR A 39 -10.10 -2.01 0.50
CA THR A 39 -9.93 -1.47 -0.87
C THR A 39 -9.03 -2.33 -1.75
N GLY A 40 -8.26 -3.26 -1.16
CA GLY A 40 -7.20 -4.01 -1.84
C GLY A 40 -6.00 -3.15 -2.24
N ASN A 41 -5.94 -1.88 -1.82
CA ASN A 41 -4.81 -0.99 -2.10
C ASN A 41 -3.71 -1.17 -1.05
N TRP A 42 -2.50 -0.90 -1.45
CA TRP A 42 -1.33 -0.97 -0.58
C TRP A 42 -0.36 0.19 -0.86
N LEU A 43 0.44 0.51 0.15
CA LEU A 43 1.43 1.58 0.12
C LEU A 43 2.71 1.07 0.79
N VAL A 44 3.85 1.29 0.17
CA VAL A 44 5.17 1.02 0.78
C VAL A 44 5.73 2.33 1.30
N VAL A 45 6.18 2.32 2.53
CA VAL A 45 6.72 3.51 3.22
C VAL A 45 8.07 3.16 3.81
N GLU A 46 9.08 4.00 3.57
CA GLU A 46 10.36 3.88 4.25
C GLU A 46 10.19 4.06 5.76
N SER A 47 10.93 3.29 6.56
CA SER A 47 10.82 3.36 8.02
C SER A 47 11.01 4.77 8.57
N GLU A 48 11.84 5.58 7.92
CA GLU A 48 12.05 6.98 8.31
C GLU A 48 10.85 7.89 8.03
N ASP A 49 9.93 7.50 7.13
CA ASP A 49 8.72 8.25 6.79
C ASP A 49 7.47 7.80 7.59
N LEU A 50 7.61 6.72 8.39
CA LEU A 50 6.52 6.24 9.23
C LEU A 50 5.89 7.33 10.11
N PRO A 51 6.67 8.18 10.82
CA PRO A 51 6.09 9.23 11.65
C PRO A 51 5.22 10.22 10.87
N LEU A 52 5.52 10.45 9.59
CA LEU A 52 4.71 11.29 8.71
C LEU A 52 3.36 10.63 8.43
N LEU A 53 3.40 9.36 8.02
CA LEU A 53 2.18 8.62 7.68
C LEU A 53 1.31 8.38 8.93
N GLU A 54 1.89 8.00 10.05
CA GLU A 54 1.16 7.74 11.29
C GLU A 54 0.36 8.97 11.75
N LYS A 55 0.95 10.17 11.68
CA LYS A 55 0.24 11.42 11.98
C LYS A 55 -0.92 11.68 11.03
N LEU A 56 -0.71 11.46 9.73
CA LEU A 56 -1.79 11.60 8.74
C LEU A 56 -2.92 10.60 8.98
N VAL A 57 -2.59 9.35 9.30
CA VAL A 57 -3.56 8.28 9.63
C VAL A 57 -4.32 8.60 10.92
N ALA A 58 -3.65 9.21 11.90
CA ALA A 58 -4.28 9.70 13.13
C ALA A 58 -5.24 10.88 12.90
N GLY A 59 -5.24 11.45 11.68
CA GLY A 59 -6.11 12.55 11.29
C GLY A 59 -5.52 13.94 11.49
N ASP A 60 -4.21 14.04 11.70
CA ASP A 60 -3.53 15.32 11.71
C ASP A 60 -3.61 16.01 10.34
N THR A 61 -3.76 17.33 10.35
CA THR A 61 -3.65 18.12 9.12
C THR A 61 -2.19 18.27 8.69
N ILE A 62 -1.97 18.58 7.42
CA ILE A 62 -0.61 18.84 6.89
C ILE A 62 0.12 19.90 7.74
N GLY A 63 -0.59 20.96 8.16
CA GLY A 63 -0.01 22.01 9.01
C GLY A 63 0.46 21.48 10.37
N VAL A 64 -0.32 20.60 11.01
CA VAL A 64 0.05 19.98 12.30
C VAL A 64 1.25 19.06 12.12
N VAL A 65 1.29 18.25 11.05
CA VAL A 65 2.44 17.38 10.74
C VAL A 65 3.72 18.22 10.60
N LEU A 66 3.68 19.28 9.79
CA LEU A 66 4.84 20.16 9.58
C LEU A 66 5.25 20.90 10.86
N ALA A 67 4.30 21.36 11.67
CA ALA A 67 4.60 22.02 12.93
C ALA A 67 5.26 21.08 13.94
N SER A 68 4.88 19.79 13.95
CA SER A 68 5.39 18.80 14.90
C SER A 68 6.74 18.20 14.50
N LEU A 69 7.01 18.03 13.20
CA LEU A 69 8.20 17.37 12.68
C LEU A 69 9.21 18.34 12.02
N GLY A 70 8.84 19.61 11.93
CA GLY A 70 9.63 20.67 11.32
C GLY A 70 9.48 20.77 9.81
N SER A 71 9.78 21.95 9.26
CA SER A 71 9.64 22.20 7.81
C SER A 71 10.59 21.41 6.92
N GLY A 72 11.68 20.88 7.48
CA GLY A 72 12.64 20.06 6.75
C GLY A 72 12.07 18.76 6.19
N VAL A 73 10.95 18.27 6.74
CA VAL A 73 10.28 17.05 6.23
C VAL A 73 9.39 17.30 5.00
N LEU A 74 9.21 18.56 4.58
CA LEU A 74 8.30 18.91 3.48
C LEU A 74 8.56 18.17 2.15
N PRO A 75 9.81 17.99 1.69
CA PRO A 75 10.07 17.23 0.46
C PRO A 75 9.61 15.76 0.58
N ARG A 76 9.89 15.13 1.72
CA ARG A 76 9.52 13.74 2.01
C ARG A 76 8.00 13.61 2.12
N LEU A 77 7.35 14.52 2.82
CA LEU A 77 5.89 14.57 2.91
C LEU A 77 5.24 14.72 1.54
N LYS A 78 5.77 15.56 0.65
CA LYS A 78 5.26 15.68 -0.72
C LYS A 78 5.40 14.38 -1.51
N ALA A 79 6.54 13.70 -1.41
CA ALA A 79 6.77 12.41 -2.06
C ALA A 79 5.80 11.33 -1.54
N LEU A 80 5.60 11.26 -0.22
CA LEU A 80 4.64 10.36 0.40
C LEU A 80 3.21 10.64 -0.07
N LEU A 81 2.78 11.90 -0.09
CA LEU A 81 1.45 12.28 -0.55
C LEU A 81 1.23 11.98 -2.04
N ALA A 82 2.26 12.11 -2.87
CA ALA A 82 2.20 11.70 -4.27
C ALA A 82 1.96 10.19 -4.40
N GLN A 83 2.65 9.36 -3.61
CA GLN A 83 2.41 7.92 -3.58
C GLN A 83 0.99 7.58 -3.09
N VAL A 84 0.53 8.23 -2.01
CA VAL A 84 -0.83 8.07 -1.48
C VAL A 84 -1.88 8.37 -2.56
N ALA A 85 -1.69 9.43 -3.33
CA ALA A 85 -2.58 9.83 -4.41
C ALA A 85 -2.57 8.84 -5.58
N VAL A 86 -1.38 8.46 -6.08
CA VAL A 86 -1.23 7.50 -7.18
C VAL A 86 -1.83 6.15 -6.85
N ARG A 87 -1.63 5.67 -5.63
CA ARG A 87 -2.18 4.40 -5.14
C ARG A 87 -3.66 4.49 -4.73
N GLN A 88 -4.25 5.68 -4.76
CA GLN A 88 -5.61 5.91 -4.27
C GLN A 88 -5.80 5.38 -2.83
N PHE A 89 -4.80 5.56 -2.00
CA PHE A 89 -4.74 4.99 -0.66
C PHE A 89 -5.50 5.82 0.36
N ALA A 90 -5.56 7.15 0.19
CA ALA A 90 -6.34 8.07 0.99
C ALA A 90 -6.84 9.25 0.16
N PHE A 91 -7.86 9.95 0.66
CA PHE A 91 -8.49 11.10 0.01
C PHE A 91 -8.72 12.24 1.01
N THR A 92 -8.86 13.47 0.49
CA THR A 92 -9.08 14.67 1.32
C THR A 92 -10.55 14.96 1.62
N ASN A 93 -11.49 14.34 0.95
CA ASN A 93 -12.93 14.68 1.03
C ASN A 93 -13.80 13.56 1.61
N ALA A 94 -13.35 12.31 1.53
CA ALA A 94 -14.07 11.16 2.03
C ALA A 94 -13.13 9.97 2.21
N PRO A 95 -13.44 9.01 3.10
CA PRO A 95 -12.68 7.76 3.17
C PRO A 95 -12.80 6.97 1.85
N PRO A 96 -11.78 6.15 1.52
CA PRO A 96 -11.85 5.26 0.37
C PRO A 96 -13.04 4.30 0.47
N VAL A 97 -13.74 4.14 -0.65
CA VAL A 97 -14.88 3.22 -0.72
C VAL A 97 -14.36 1.79 -0.88
N PRO A 98 -14.86 0.83 -0.11
CA PRO A 98 -14.54 -0.58 -0.29
C PRO A 98 -14.84 -1.05 -1.72
N LYS A 99 -13.90 -1.77 -2.33
CA LYS A 99 -14.06 -2.28 -3.70
C LYS A 99 -14.87 -3.58 -3.77
N HIS A 100 -15.03 -4.25 -2.64
CA HIS A 100 -15.73 -5.52 -2.52
C HIS A 100 -16.27 -5.69 -1.10
N ASP A 101 -17.16 -6.64 -0.94
CA ASP A 101 -17.83 -6.98 0.32
C ASP A 101 -16.93 -7.73 1.34
N GLY A 102 -15.66 -7.88 1.03
CA GLY A 102 -14.70 -8.65 1.83
C GLY A 102 -14.81 -10.17 1.65
N SER A 103 -15.74 -10.65 0.83
CA SER A 103 -15.86 -12.08 0.56
C SER A 103 -14.76 -12.54 -0.41
N VAL A 104 -14.14 -13.66 -0.11
CA VAL A 104 -13.22 -14.33 -1.03
C VAL A 104 -14.05 -15.06 -2.08
N LYS A 105 -13.98 -14.61 -3.32
CA LYS A 105 -14.70 -15.23 -4.45
C LYS A 105 -13.95 -16.42 -5.04
N GLY A 106 -12.64 -16.49 -4.79
CA GLY A 106 -11.77 -17.56 -5.24
C GLY A 106 -10.33 -17.32 -4.80
N ALA A 107 -9.56 -18.35 -4.71
CA ALA A 107 -8.14 -18.27 -4.43
C ALA A 107 -7.37 -19.20 -5.39
N TYR A 108 -6.23 -18.73 -5.87
CA TYR A 108 -5.29 -19.54 -6.65
C TYR A 108 -4.09 -19.83 -5.76
N PHE A 109 -3.88 -21.12 -5.49
CA PHE A 109 -2.73 -21.58 -4.74
C PHE A 109 -1.68 -22.10 -5.70
N TYR A 110 -0.50 -21.55 -5.63
CA TYR A 110 0.66 -21.98 -6.38
C TYR A 110 1.52 -22.86 -5.47
N LEU A 111 1.35 -24.16 -5.60
CA LEU A 111 1.90 -25.12 -4.64
C LEU A 111 3.35 -25.49 -4.94
N THR A 112 3.75 -25.45 -6.20
CA THR A 112 5.11 -25.83 -6.61
C THR A 112 5.49 -25.15 -7.92
N ASN A 113 6.77 -24.86 -8.08
CA ASN A 113 7.34 -24.41 -9.34
C ASN A 113 7.75 -25.59 -10.25
N ALA A 114 7.68 -26.81 -9.74
CA ALA A 114 7.99 -28.00 -10.52
C ALA A 114 6.97 -28.19 -11.65
N CYS A 115 7.46 -28.22 -12.88
CA CYS A 115 6.65 -28.46 -14.08
C CYS A 115 7.41 -29.38 -15.04
N ASN A 116 6.70 -30.32 -15.63
CA ASN A 116 7.24 -31.22 -16.64
C ASN A 116 7.19 -30.64 -18.06
N LEU A 117 6.68 -29.42 -18.22
CA LEU A 117 6.63 -28.70 -19.49
C LEU A 117 7.72 -27.62 -19.55
N HIS A 118 8.18 -27.29 -20.75
CA HIS A 118 9.17 -26.26 -21.02
C HIS A 118 8.62 -25.22 -22.01
N CYS A 119 7.50 -24.59 -21.67
CA CYS A 119 6.85 -23.62 -22.52
C CYS A 119 7.73 -22.36 -22.67
N SER A 120 8.00 -21.95 -23.90
CA SER A 120 8.85 -20.77 -24.19
C SER A 120 8.26 -19.45 -23.66
N HIS A 121 6.96 -19.42 -23.36
CA HIS A 121 6.22 -18.27 -22.83
C HIS A 121 5.53 -18.59 -21.50
N CYS A 122 6.19 -19.38 -20.66
CA CYS A 122 5.64 -19.71 -19.34
C CYS A 122 5.49 -18.47 -18.47
N TYR A 123 4.27 -18.10 -18.16
CA TYR A 123 3.97 -16.95 -17.30
C TYR A 123 4.54 -17.10 -15.88
N MET A 124 4.60 -18.33 -15.38
CA MET A 124 5.08 -18.64 -14.03
C MET A 124 6.57 -18.94 -13.96
N PHE A 125 7.27 -18.95 -15.10
CA PHE A 125 8.68 -19.39 -15.18
C PHE A 125 8.93 -20.75 -14.53
N SER A 126 7.93 -21.63 -14.56
CA SER A 126 7.98 -22.95 -13.93
C SER A 126 9.03 -23.85 -14.59
N GLY A 127 9.58 -24.77 -13.82
CA GLY A 127 10.60 -25.68 -14.28
C GLY A 127 10.96 -26.70 -13.21
N LYS A 128 11.96 -26.38 -12.38
CA LYS A 128 12.36 -27.18 -11.23
C LYS A 128 11.72 -26.65 -9.98
N ALA A 129 11.42 -27.54 -9.02
CA ALA A 129 11.01 -27.14 -7.68
C ALA A 129 12.08 -26.23 -7.05
N GLU A 130 11.64 -25.21 -6.36
CA GLU A 130 12.54 -24.33 -5.62
C GLU A 130 12.83 -24.89 -4.22
N ALA A 131 14.02 -24.62 -3.70
CA ALA A 131 14.46 -25.16 -2.41
C ALA A 131 13.62 -24.63 -1.22
N GLN A 132 12.85 -23.57 -1.42
CA GLN A 132 12.03 -22.92 -0.39
C GLN A 132 10.53 -23.20 -0.56
N GLU A 133 10.15 -24.15 -1.43
CA GLU A 133 8.75 -24.53 -1.54
C GLU A 133 8.28 -25.25 -0.28
N LEU A 134 7.05 -24.94 0.14
CA LEU A 134 6.43 -25.59 1.28
C LEU A 134 6.15 -27.07 0.95
N SER A 135 6.43 -27.95 1.91
CA SER A 135 6.03 -29.34 1.84
C SER A 135 4.52 -29.50 1.96
N ALA A 136 4.00 -30.67 1.60
CA ALA A 136 2.57 -30.96 1.72
C ALA A 136 2.04 -30.77 3.16
N ASP A 137 2.85 -31.09 4.17
CA ASP A 137 2.47 -30.96 5.58
C ASP A 137 2.47 -29.50 6.06
N GLU A 138 3.22 -28.62 5.38
CA GLU A 138 3.25 -27.18 5.69
C GLU A 138 2.08 -26.41 5.03
N TRP A 139 1.42 -27.02 4.03
CA TRP A 139 0.23 -26.46 3.37
C TRP A 139 -1.08 -26.75 4.09
N ILE A 140 -1.14 -27.69 5.02
CA ILE A 140 -2.32 -28.15 5.74
C ILE A 140 -2.35 -27.58 7.16
#